data_df6f810a78fb6a6a04811749c95f2dc3
#
_entry.id   df6f810a78fb6a6a04811749c95f2dc3
#
_cell.length_a   1.000
_cell.length_b   1.000
_cell.length_c   1.000
_cell.angle_alpha   90.00
_cell.angle_beta   90.00
_cell.angle_gamma   90.00
#
_symmetry.space_group_name_H-M   'P 1'
#
loop_
_entity.id
_entity.type
_entity.pdbx_description
1 polymer ?
#
loop_
_entity_poly.entity_id
_entity_poly.type
_entity_poly.pdbx_seq_one_letter_code
_entity_poly.pdbx_strand_id
1 'polypeptide(L)'
;MELVILAIARFRSDQKEAMSKNFVNLAQCLTENGHHVVTVTPTEFRSHIKVEQHTFRNESRYESLFEGLMNLIYLCRELNRLIEKTNSAKVNLHIATPIELLVVFFFLKSRYQKQTTLSIWQSYLTLDEVRNNKHYFFRNWFKYLHLLLFNSFISAPLYKRLLDNFCQAIVHSNYQKFQLSSLSHLPVYFIQNGVFSEHFSRPNPAKKTQRMSLLYIGHSKPSKGVDALIELAAILKKREYIDFDLTLCLSGFGDQANIEKLVSKHELHHQIEFKESIDISVEMASADLLVLPLRTCVGTSLTPNLIVEAVSCGLPIAIPDFEQLSDVIQFGSNAIEIDLDDLEASASAIVRC
;
A
#
# COMPACT_ATOMS: atom_id res chain seq x y z
N MET A 1 -16.44 18.50 20.15
CA MET A 1 -16.21 17.07 19.92
C MET A 1 -17.15 16.64 18.80
N GLU A 2 -16.64 16.27 17.63
CA GLU A 2 -17.46 15.81 16.50
C GLU A 2 -17.50 14.30 16.50
N LEU A 3 -18.66 13.73 16.15
CA LEU A 3 -18.77 12.29 15.92
C LEU A 3 -18.27 11.97 14.50
N VAL A 4 -17.28 11.11 14.42
CA VAL A 4 -16.69 10.63 13.17
C VAL A 4 -16.92 9.13 13.05
N ILE A 5 -17.55 8.70 11.97
CA ILE A 5 -17.72 7.29 11.62
C ILE A 5 -16.68 6.95 10.55
N LEU A 6 -15.74 6.07 10.88
CA LEU A 6 -14.78 5.49 9.94
C LEU A 6 -15.24 4.11 9.52
N ALA A 7 -15.31 3.84 8.24
CA ALA A 7 -15.87 2.60 7.71
C ALA A 7 -14.97 1.97 6.65
N ILE A 8 -14.77 0.66 6.74
CA ILE A 8 -13.96 -0.12 5.81
C ILE A 8 -14.50 -1.56 5.69
N ALA A 9 -14.67 -2.04 4.46
CA ALA A 9 -15.09 -3.42 4.21
C ALA A 9 -13.91 -4.37 4.00
N ARG A 10 -12.83 -3.86 3.39
CA ARG A 10 -11.59 -4.60 3.11
C ARG A 10 -10.61 -4.37 4.26
N PHE A 11 -10.70 -5.21 5.28
CA PHE A 11 -9.96 -5.04 6.53
C PHE A 11 -9.33 -6.34 7.01
N ARG A 12 -8.08 -6.27 7.45
CA ARG A 12 -7.35 -7.36 8.11
C ARG A 12 -7.03 -6.98 9.54
N SER A 13 -7.49 -7.79 10.48
CA SER A 13 -7.27 -7.56 11.92
C SER A 13 -5.80 -7.64 12.34
N ASP A 14 -4.95 -8.36 11.57
CA ASP A 14 -3.50 -8.45 11.78
C ASP A 14 -2.74 -7.20 11.32
N GLN A 15 -3.41 -6.26 10.68
CA GLN A 15 -2.89 -4.96 10.21
C GLN A 15 -1.64 -5.05 9.31
N LYS A 16 -1.40 -6.22 8.71
CA LYS A 16 -0.26 -6.42 7.78
C LYS A 16 -0.46 -5.75 6.41
N GLU A 17 -1.70 -5.35 6.11
CA GLU A 17 -2.04 -4.64 4.88
C GLU A 17 -2.06 -3.13 5.12
N ALA A 18 -1.48 -2.36 4.19
CA ALA A 18 -1.32 -0.90 4.32
C ALA A 18 -2.65 -0.16 4.61
N MET A 19 -3.73 -0.53 3.93
CA MET A 19 -5.03 0.11 4.11
C MET A 19 -5.60 -0.13 5.51
N SER A 20 -5.50 -1.35 6.03
CA SER A 20 -5.94 -1.72 7.38
C SER A 20 -5.11 -1.01 8.46
N LYS A 21 -3.78 -0.97 8.28
CA LYS A 21 -2.87 -0.27 9.20
C LYS A 21 -3.18 1.21 9.28
N ASN A 22 -3.30 1.87 8.12
CA ASN A 22 -3.60 3.31 8.08
C ASN A 22 -5.00 3.65 8.59
N PHE A 23 -5.99 2.77 8.37
CA PHE A 23 -7.32 2.92 8.95
C PHE A 23 -7.28 2.96 10.48
N VAL A 24 -6.55 2.02 11.10
CA VAL A 24 -6.38 1.96 12.56
C VAL A 24 -5.62 3.19 13.06
N ASN A 25 -4.52 3.57 12.39
CA ASN A 25 -3.74 4.75 12.75
C ASN A 25 -4.61 6.03 12.69
N LEU A 26 -5.45 6.17 11.66
CA LEU A 26 -6.37 7.31 11.55
C LEU A 26 -7.39 7.33 12.69
N ALA A 27 -7.98 6.17 13.03
CA ALA A 27 -8.93 6.07 14.14
C ALA A 27 -8.29 6.47 15.47
N GLN A 28 -7.07 6.03 15.74
CA GLN A 28 -6.30 6.40 16.93
C GLN A 28 -6.00 7.90 16.96
N CYS A 29 -5.43 8.42 15.89
CA CYS A 29 -5.06 9.84 15.78
C CYS A 29 -6.27 10.77 15.99
N LEU A 30 -7.41 10.47 15.39
CA LEU A 30 -8.62 11.27 15.60
C LEU A 30 -9.13 11.18 17.04
N THR A 31 -9.04 10.01 17.67
CA THR A 31 -9.44 9.83 19.08
C THR A 31 -8.51 10.61 20.01
N GLU A 32 -7.20 10.57 19.79
CA GLU A 32 -6.19 11.36 20.55
C GLU A 32 -6.42 12.87 20.43
N ASN A 33 -6.91 13.31 19.26
CA ASN A 33 -7.24 14.71 19.03
C ASN A 33 -8.66 15.10 19.54
N GLY A 34 -9.29 14.25 20.35
CA GLY A 34 -10.52 14.56 21.08
C GLY A 34 -11.81 14.39 20.26
N HIS A 35 -11.77 13.71 19.12
CA HIS A 35 -12.96 13.32 18.38
C HIS A 35 -13.61 12.07 18.99
N HIS A 36 -14.94 11.97 18.93
CA HIS A 36 -15.62 10.71 19.21
C HIS A 36 -15.62 9.86 17.94
N VAL A 37 -14.78 8.82 17.92
CA VAL A 37 -14.58 7.96 16.74
C VAL A 37 -15.30 6.65 16.91
N VAL A 38 -16.16 6.33 15.95
CA VAL A 38 -16.82 5.04 15.80
C VAL A 38 -16.30 4.36 14.55
N THR A 39 -15.78 3.14 14.67
CA THR A 39 -15.32 2.37 13.53
C THR A 39 -16.32 1.30 13.14
N VAL A 40 -16.46 1.06 11.82
CA VAL A 40 -17.31 0.01 11.27
C VAL A 40 -16.44 -0.90 10.40
N THR A 41 -16.14 -2.09 10.90
CA THR A 41 -15.21 -3.05 10.32
C THR A 41 -15.80 -4.45 10.27
N PRO A 42 -15.29 -5.36 9.42
CA PRO A 42 -15.73 -6.75 9.44
C PRO A 42 -15.48 -7.46 10.77
N THR A 43 -14.33 -7.18 11.40
CA THR A 43 -13.89 -7.80 12.66
C THR A 43 -13.26 -6.77 13.57
N GLU A 44 -13.18 -7.08 14.87
CA GLU A 44 -12.44 -6.27 15.82
C GLU A 44 -10.95 -6.19 15.50
N PHE A 45 -10.33 -5.11 15.94
CA PHE A 45 -8.88 -4.89 15.85
C PHE A 45 -8.30 -4.43 17.19
N ARG A 46 -7.03 -4.68 17.36
CA ARG A 46 -6.28 -4.16 18.52
C ARG A 46 -5.88 -2.71 18.26
N SER A 47 -6.13 -1.87 19.23
CA SER A 47 -5.74 -0.47 19.25
C SER A 47 -5.10 -0.15 20.60
N HIS A 48 -4.09 0.74 20.59
CA HIS A 48 -3.47 1.24 21.84
C HIS A 48 -4.42 2.16 22.61
N ILE A 49 -5.41 2.73 21.93
CA ILE A 49 -6.42 3.62 22.48
C ILE A 49 -7.78 2.97 22.34
N LYS A 50 -8.65 3.21 23.31
CA LYS A 50 -10.01 2.70 23.25
C LYS A 50 -10.81 3.44 22.18
N VAL A 51 -11.11 2.76 21.07
CA VAL A 51 -11.97 3.20 19.98
C VAL A 51 -13.28 2.41 20.05
N GLU A 52 -14.42 3.06 19.85
CA GLU A 52 -15.70 2.36 19.72
C GLU A 52 -15.74 1.59 18.41
N GLN A 53 -15.97 0.26 18.49
CA GLN A 53 -15.94 -0.62 17.33
C GLN A 53 -17.29 -1.29 17.11
N HIS A 54 -17.83 -1.13 15.91
CA HIS A 54 -18.99 -1.87 15.42
C HIS A 54 -18.51 -2.88 14.38
N THR A 55 -18.74 -4.16 14.66
CA THR A 55 -18.38 -5.24 13.76
C THR A 55 -19.63 -5.86 13.15
N PHE A 56 -19.54 -6.24 11.87
CA PHE A 56 -20.67 -6.86 11.17
C PHE A 56 -20.45 -8.33 10.81
N ARG A 57 -19.29 -8.90 11.21
CA ARG A 57 -18.94 -10.31 11.05
C ARG A 57 -18.14 -10.82 12.24
N ASN A 58 -18.25 -12.13 12.54
CA ASN A 58 -17.50 -12.74 13.65
C ASN A 58 -16.11 -13.25 13.23
N GLU A 59 -15.87 -13.50 11.94
CA GLU A 59 -14.59 -13.94 11.39
C GLU A 59 -14.37 -13.33 10.01
N SER A 60 -13.16 -12.81 9.76
CA SER A 60 -12.75 -12.35 8.45
C SER A 60 -11.81 -13.35 7.82
N ARG A 61 -12.34 -14.26 7.01
CA ARG A 61 -11.53 -14.95 6.01
C ARG A 61 -11.59 -14.14 4.74
N TYR A 62 -10.54 -13.39 4.47
CA TYR A 62 -10.42 -12.50 3.31
C TYR A 62 -9.91 -13.31 2.08
N GLU A 63 -10.62 -14.35 1.70
CA GLU A 63 -10.11 -15.30 0.70
C GLU A 63 -10.86 -15.28 -0.64
N SER A 64 -12.04 -14.68 -0.72
CA SER A 64 -12.80 -14.64 -1.97
C SER A 64 -13.34 -13.26 -2.36
N LEU A 65 -13.42 -13.08 -3.67
CA LEU A 65 -14.01 -11.91 -4.31
C LEU A 65 -15.46 -11.66 -3.84
N PHE A 66 -16.22 -12.73 -3.71
CA PHE A 66 -17.62 -12.71 -3.28
C PHE A 66 -17.76 -12.21 -1.84
N GLU A 67 -16.86 -12.65 -0.95
CA GLU A 67 -16.87 -12.20 0.44
C GLU A 67 -16.57 -10.69 0.56
N GLY A 68 -15.65 -10.17 -0.24
CA GLY A 68 -15.38 -8.73 -0.29
C GLY A 68 -16.62 -7.90 -0.67
N LEU A 69 -17.37 -8.35 -1.66
CA LEU A 69 -18.62 -7.69 -2.07
C LEU A 69 -19.73 -7.83 -1.02
N MET A 70 -19.85 -8.99 -0.39
CA MET A 70 -20.81 -9.19 0.70
C MET A 70 -20.49 -8.31 1.92
N ASN A 71 -19.21 -8.18 2.26
CA ASN A 71 -18.76 -7.28 3.33
C ASN A 71 -19.15 -5.83 3.05
N LEU A 72 -19.06 -5.35 1.81
CA LEU A 72 -19.51 -4.01 1.44
C LEU A 72 -21.01 -3.83 1.64
N ILE A 73 -21.81 -4.83 1.30
CA ILE A 73 -23.26 -4.78 1.49
C ILE A 73 -23.60 -4.70 2.98
N TYR A 74 -22.95 -5.54 3.81
CA TYR A 74 -23.15 -5.50 5.27
C TYR A 74 -22.68 -4.17 5.87
N LEU A 75 -21.52 -3.67 5.44
CA LEU A 75 -21.02 -2.36 5.82
C LEU A 75 -22.03 -1.25 5.53
N CYS A 76 -22.57 -1.21 4.31
CA CYS A 76 -23.56 -0.19 3.93
C CYS A 76 -24.84 -0.29 4.78
N ARG A 77 -25.27 -1.49 5.15
CA ARG A 77 -26.43 -1.71 6.03
C ARG A 77 -26.16 -1.16 7.43
N GLU A 78 -24.98 -1.45 8.00
CA GLU A 78 -24.61 -0.91 9.32
C GLU A 78 -24.44 0.60 9.29
N LEU A 79 -23.81 1.16 8.26
CA LEU A 79 -23.69 2.61 8.08
C LEU A 79 -25.08 3.27 8.02
N ASN A 80 -26.00 2.72 7.24
CA ASN A 80 -27.36 3.25 7.16
C ASN A 80 -28.04 3.29 8.55
N ARG A 81 -27.84 2.25 9.39
CA ARG A 81 -28.39 2.18 10.75
C ARG A 81 -27.74 3.20 11.69
N LEU A 82 -26.41 3.30 11.65
CA LEU A 82 -25.66 4.20 12.53
C LEU A 82 -25.95 5.66 12.22
N ILE A 83 -25.94 6.03 10.93
CA ILE A 83 -26.23 7.40 10.51
C ILE A 83 -27.66 7.81 10.88
N GLU A 84 -28.64 6.89 10.80
CA GLU A 84 -30.01 7.15 11.24
C GLU A 84 -30.11 7.44 12.74
N LYS A 85 -29.29 6.80 13.55
CA LYS A 85 -29.29 6.99 15.01
C LYS A 85 -28.59 8.28 15.46
N THR A 86 -27.61 8.74 14.70
CA THR A 86 -26.66 9.76 15.16
C THR A 86 -26.93 11.18 14.65
N ASN A 87 -27.86 11.37 13.72
CA ASN A 87 -28.35 12.64 13.13
C ASN A 87 -27.32 13.66 12.63
N SER A 88 -26.02 13.57 12.95
CA SER A 88 -24.97 14.54 12.55
C SER A 88 -23.54 13.97 12.52
N ALA A 89 -23.37 12.71 12.15
CA ALA A 89 -22.04 12.13 12.06
C ALA A 89 -21.34 12.51 10.74
N LYS A 90 -20.03 12.81 10.82
CA LYS A 90 -19.17 12.84 9.63
C LYS A 90 -18.75 11.41 9.28
N VAL A 91 -19.01 10.99 8.07
CA VAL A 91 -18.71 9.63 7.61
C VAL A 91 -17.51 9.66 6.68
N ASN A 92 -16.51 8.85 6.96
CA ASN A 92 -15.40 8.57 6.06
C ASN A 92 -15.41 7.09 5.70
N LEU A 93 -15.60 6.80 4.42
CA LEU A 93 -15.69 5.45 3.88
C LEU A 93 -14.45 5.13 3.04
N HIS A 94 -13.69 4.13 3.49
CA HIS A 94 -12.49 3.65 2.80
C HIS A 94 -12.87 2.63 1.73
N ILE A 95 -12.49 2.92 0.49
CA ILE A 95 -12.67 2.06 -0.68
C ILE A 95 -11.35 1.92 -1.45
N ALA A 96 -11.15 0.78 -2.08
CA ALA A 96 -9.96 0.55 -2.88
C ALA A 96 -10.22 0.67 -4.39
N THR A 97 -11.38 0.24 -4.87
CA THR A 97 -11.61 0.03 -6.30
C THR A 97 -12.93 0.63 -6.80
N PRO A 98 -13.05 0.94 -8.11
CA PRO A 98 -14.29 1.44 -8.71
C PRO A 98 -15.50 0.51 -8.53
N ILE A 99 -15.30 -0.82 -8.51
CA ILE A 99 -16.40 -1.76 -8.30
C ILE A 99 -16.94 -1.69 -6.87
N GLU A 100 -16.06 -1.42 -5.88
CA GLU A 100 -16.49 -1.18 -4.50
C GLU A 100 -17.37 0.05 -4.42
N LEU A 101 -17.02 1.12 -5.14
CA LEU A 101 -17.84 2.32 -5.23
C LEU A 101 -19.21 2.05 -5.85
N LEU A 102 -19.27 1.20 -6.88
CA LEU A 102 -20.55 0.79 -7.49
C LEU A 102 -21.47 0.09 -6.48
N VAL A 103 -20.91 -0.83 -5.68
CA VAL A 103 -21.68 -1.51 -4.62
C VAL A 103 -22.17 -0.52 -3.58
N VAL A 104 -21.29 0.37 -3.12
CA VAL A 104 -21.65 1.41 -2.14
C VAL A 104 -22.76 2.31 -2.69
N PHE A 105 -22.68 2.69 -3.95
CA PHE A 105 -23.70 3.52 -4.61
C PHE A 105 -25.10 2.89 -4.55
N PHE A 106 -25.22 1.57 -4.72
CA PHE A 106 -26.51 0.88 -4.67
C PHE A 106 -27.03 0.61 -3.24
N PHE A 107 -26.15 0.38 -2.28
CA PHE A 107 -26.53 -0.08 -0.94
C PHE A 107 -26.49 1.00 0.16
N LEU A 108 -25.71 2.06 -0.03
CA LEU A 108 -25.76 3.22 0.87
C LEU A 108 -26.88 4.17 0.41
N LYS A 109 -27.77 4.55 1.32
CA LYS A 109 -28.88 5.46 0.99
C LYS A 109 -28.37 6.77 0.39
N SER A 110 -28.98 7.25 -0.69
CA SER A 110 -28.51 8.40 -1.48
C SER A 110 -28.36 9.69 -0.64
N ARG A 111 -29.24 9.90 0.35
CA ARG A 111 -29.13 11.02 1.30
C ARG A 111 -27.85 10.96 2.14
N TYR A 112 -27.33 9.77 2.43
CA TYR A 112 -26.09 9.58 3.20
C TYR A 112 -24.84 9.64 2.30
N GLN A 113 -24.94 9.27 1.01
CA GLN A 113 -23.86 9.44 0.07
C GLN A 113 -23.36 10.90 0.04
N LYS A 114 -24.28 11.87 0.00
CA LYS A 114 -23.96 13.31 0.01
C LYS A 114 -23.32 13.82 1.30
N GLN A 115 -23.28 13.02 2.35
CA GLN A 115 -22.60 13.33 3.62
C GLN A 115 -21.32 12.54 3.81
N THR A 116 -21.05 11.59 2.90
CA THR A 116 -19.92 10.66 3.01
C THR A 116 -18.72 11.18 2.25
N THR A 117 -17.61 11.27 2.94
CA THR A 117 -16.27 11.43 2.38
C THR A 117 -15.75 10.06 1.97
N LEU A 118 -15.20 9.95 0.77
CA LEU A 118 -14.52 8.74 0.30
C LEU A 118 -13.02 8.84 0.57
N SER A 119 -12.41 7.81 1.15
CA SER A 119 -10.96 7.62 1.14
C SER A 119 -10.62 6.58 0.09
N ILE A 120 -9.99 7.00 -1.02
CA ILE A 120 -9.73 6.16 -2.20
C ILE A 120 -8.27 5.73 -2.22
N TRP A 121 -8.04 4.41 -2.14
CA TRP A 121 -6.71 3.82 -1.94
C TRP A 121 -5.97 3.43 -3.20
N GLN A 122 -6.69 3.18 -4.30
CA GLN A 122 -6.10 2.80 -5.58
C GLN A 122 -6.50 3.78 -6.67
N SER A 123 -5.59 4.02 -7.60
CA SER A 123 -5.88 4.80 -8.80
C SER A 123 -6.91 4.10 -9.66
N TYR A 124 -7.69 4.89 -10.37
CA TYR A 124 -8.48 4.38 -11.47
C TYR A 124 -7.53 3.87 -12.56
N LEU A 125 -7.74 2.65 -13.01
CA LEU A 125 -6.94 2.03 -14.06
C LEU A 125 -7.77 1.88 -15.33
N THR A 126 -7.23 2.34 -16.44
CA THR A 126 -7.82 2.08 -17.76
C THR A 126 -7.59 0.63 -18.19
N LEU A 127 -8.40 0.14 -19.13
CA LEU A 127 -8.20 -1.19 -19.72
C LEU A 127 -6.82 -1.33 -20.36
N ASP A 128 -6.32 -0.27 -20.99
CA ASP A 128 -5.03 -0.28 -21.66
C ASP A 128 -3.87 -0.35 -20.67
N GLU A 129 -3.92 0.39 -19.55
CA GLU A 129 -2.93 0.28 -18.48
C GLU A 129 -2.86 -1.15 -17.92
N VAL A 130 -4.01 -1.79 -17.68
CA VAL A 130 -4.02 -3.17 -17.19
C VAL A 130 -3.49 -4.14 -18.25
N ARG A 131 -3.85 -3.99 -19.52
CA ARG A 131 -3.39 -4.84 -20.63
C ARG A 131 -1.89 -4.69 -20.87
N ASN A 132 -1.37 -3.48 -20.87
CA ASN A 132 0.06 -3.22 -21.07
C ASN A 132 0.92 -3.84 -19.98
N ASN A 133 0.38 -3.98 -18.78
CA ASN A 133 1.07 -4.60 -17.64
C ASN A 133 0.75 -6.10 -17.46
N LYS A 134 0.02 -6.76 -18.40
CA LYS A 134 -0.43 -8.15 -18.27
C LYS A 134 0.70 -9.15 -17.99
N HIS A 135 1.89 -8.93 -18.57
CA HIS A 135 3.04 -9.82 -18.43
C HIS A 135 3.55 -9.94 -17.00
N TYR A 136 3.40 -8.90 -16.18
CA TYR A 136 3.74 -8.94 -14.75
C TYR A 136 2.76 -9.76 -13.91
N PHE A 137 1.57 -10.07 -14.47
CA PHE A 137 0.51 -10.83 -13.80
C PHE A 137 0.28 -12.20 -14.42
N PHE A 138 1.05 -12.60 -15.44
CA PHE A 138 0.84 -13.85 -16.19
C PHE A 138 0.86 -15.10 -15.30
N ARG A 139 1.76 -15.16 -14.32
CA ARG A 139 1.79 -16.24 -13.31
C ARG A 139 0.67 -16.14 -12.26
N ASN A 140 -0.05 -15.04 -12.22
CA ASN A 140 -1.17 -14.83 -11.30
C ASN A 140 -2.40 -14.30 -12.07
N TRP A 141 -2.90 -15.15 -12.93
CA TRP A 141 -4.08 -14.91 -13.77
C TRP A 141 -5.30 -14.41 -12.94
N PHE A 142 -5.50 -14.93 -11.71
CA PHE A 142 -6.57 -14.44 -10.84
C PHE A 142 -6.39 -12.97 -10.47
N LYS A 143 -5.16 -12.51 -10.21
CA LYS A 143 -4.89 -11.10 -9.94
C LYS A 143 -5.13 -10.23 -11.19
N TYR A 144 -4.74 -10.71 -12.37
CA TYR A 144 -5.01 -10.02 -13.62
C TYR A 144 -6.51 -9.88 -13.86
N LEU A 145 -7.27 -10.97 -13.71
CA LEU A 145 -8.72 -10.95 -13.80
C LEU A 145 -9.36 -10.02 -12.76
N HIS A 146 -8.84 -10.03 -11.53
CA HIS A 146 -9.27 -9.10 -10.49
C HIS A 146 -9.05 -7.64 -10.91
N LEU A 147 -7.89 -7.28 -11.44
CA LEU A 147 -7.63 -5.92 -11.93
C LEU A 147 -8.57 -5.54 -13.07
N LEU A 148 -8.82 -6.43 -14.03
CA LEU A 148 -9.77 -6.19 -15.10
C LEU A 148 -11.18 -5.96 -14.57
N LEU A 149 -11.67 -6.82 -13.68
CA LEU A 149 -13.05 -6.77 -13.19
C LEU A 149 -13.28 -5.64 -12.19
N PHE A 150 -12.30 -5.36 -11.30
CA PHE A 150 -12.50 -4.43 -10.20
C PHE A 150 -12.03 -3.02 -10.47
N ASN A 151 -11.00 -2.85 -11.29
CA ASN A 151 -10.43 -1.54 -11.55
C ASN A 151 -10.79 -0.98 -12.92
N SER A 152 -10.93 -1.82 -13.95
CA SER A 152 -11.08 -1.37 -15.33
C SER A 152 -12.45 -1.67 -15.96
N PHE A 153 -13.28 -2.51 -15.34
CA PHE A 153 -14.61 -2.84 -15.86
C PHE A 153 -15.56 -1.64 -15.86
N ILE A 154 -15.40 -0.74 -14.90
CA ILE A 154 -16.21 0.47 -14.81
C ILE A 154 -15.58 1.54 -15.69
N SER A 155 -16.30 1.96 -16.74
CA SER A 155 -15.85 3.03 -17.63
C SER A 155 -15.69 4.37 -16.91
N ALA A 156 -14.78 5.22 -17.39
CA ALA A 156 -14.53 6.54 -16.79
C ALA A 156 -15.80 7.40 -16.65
N PRO A 157 -16.73 7.47 -17.64
CA PRO A 157 -17.97 8.22 -17.47
C PRO A 157 -18.88 7.67 -16.37
N LEU A 158 -18.94 6.34 -16.22
CA LEU A 158 -19.72 5.72 -15.15
C LEU A 158 -19.05 5.98 -13.79
N TYR A 159 -17.72 5.84 -13.70
CA TYR A 159 -16.97 6.12 -12.48
C TYR A 159 -17.14 7.56 -12.02
N LYS A 160 -17.05 8.52 -12.96
CA LYS A 160 -17.38 9.94 -12.70
C LYS A 160 -18.77 10.08 -12.09
N ARG A 161 -19.79 9.51 -12.74
CA ARG A 161 -21.18 9.59 -12.28
C ARG A 161 -21.37 9.02 -10.88
N LEU A 162 -20.65 7.97 -10.52
CA LEU A 162 -20.68 7.37 -9.19
C LEU A 162 -20.06 8.33 -8.16
N LEU A 163 -18.87 8.88 -8.45
CA LEU A 163 -18.14 9.81 -7.59
C LEU A 163 -18.97 11.08 -7.29
N ASP A 164 -19.60 11.67 -8.28
CA ASP A 164 -20.36 12.92 -8.16
C ASP A 164 -21.57 12.83 -7.19
N ASN A 165 -21.90 11.64 -6.67
CA ASN A 165 -22.94 11.46 -5.65
C ASN A 165 -22.43 11.63 -4.20
N PHE A 166 -21.11 11.69 -4.01
CA PHE A 166 -20.52 11.80 -2.68
C PHE A 166 -20.15 13.25 -2.33
N CYS A 167 -19.80 13.50 -1.08
CA CYS A 167 -19.49 14.85 -0.60
C CYS A 167 -18.12 15.32 -1.13
N GLN A 168 -17.12 14.48 -0.96
CA GLN A 168 -15.71 14.75 -1.31
C GLN A 168 -14.91 13.45 -1.31
N ALA A 169 -13.71 13.49 -1.88
CA ALA A 169 -12.76 12.40 -1.82
C ALA A 169 -11.44 12.83 -1.16
N ILE A 170 -10.86 11.93 -0.40
CA ILE A 170 -9.48 11.95 0.10
C ILE A 170 -8.71 10.92 -0.69
N VAL A 171 -7.55 11.32 -1.18
CA VAL A 171 -6.59 10.46 -1.89
C VAL A 171 -5.21 10.60 -1.28
N HIS A 172 -4.34 9.64 -1.55
CA HIS A 172 -3.07 9.53 -0.85
C HIS A 172 -1.85 9.88 -1.72
N SER A 173 -2.08 10.40 -2.93
CA SER A 173 -1.04 10.96 -3.80
C SER A 173 -1.58 12.12 -4.64
N ASN A 174 -0.70 13.06 -5.04
CA ASN A 174 -1.05 14.12 -5.97
C ASN A 174 -1.39 13.57 -7.36
N TYR A 175 -0.77 12.47 -7.76
CA TYR A 175 -1.14 11.76 -8.99
C TYR A 175 -2.62 11.34 -8.97
N GLN A 176 -3.10 10.71 -7.89
CA GLN A 176 -4.51 10.36 -7.74
C GLN A 176 -5.41 11.60 -7.71
N LYS A 177 -4.98 12.66 -7.01
CA LYS A 177 -5.73 13.92 -6.95
C LYS A 177 -5.91 14.49 -8.35
N PHE A 178 -4.85 14.59 -9.14
CA PHE A 178 -4.92 15.04 -10.52
C PHE A 178 -5.84 14.18 -11.37
N GLN A 179 -5.68 12.85 -11.31
CA GLN A 179 -6.50 11.90 -12.04
C GLN A 179 -7.99 12.05 -11.70
N LEU A 180 -8.36 12.07 -10.42
CA LEU A 180 -9.77 12.16 -10.03
C LEU A 180 -10.37 13.54 -10.30
N SER A 181 -9.61 14.62 -10.12
CA SER A 181 -10.07 15.97 -10.43
C SER A 181 -10.28 16.19 -11.92
N SER A 182 -9.57 15.47 -12.79
CA SER A 182 -9.81 15.49 -14.24
C SER A 182 -11.02 14.67 -14.67
N LEU A 183 -11.38 13.64 -13.88
CA LEU A 183 -12.49 12.74 -14.16
C LEU A 183 -13.83 13.23 -13.59
N SER A 184 -13.84 13.94 -12.46
CA SER A 184 -15.04 14.22 -11.68
C SER A 184 -15.06 15.67 -11.18
N HIS A 185 -16.26 16.20 -10.88
CA HIS A 185 -16.43 17.51 -10.22
C HIS A 185 -16.39 17.42 -8.69
N LEU A 186 -16.23 16.23 -8.15
CA LEU A 186 -16.10 15.98 -6.73
C LEU A 186 -14.87 16.73 -6.16
N PRO A 187 -15.00 17.46 -5.05
CA PRO A 187 -13.83 18.02 -4.36
C PRO A 187 -12.87 16.90 -3.94
N VAL A 188 -11.60 16.98 -4.38
CA VAL A 188 -10.58 15.99 -4.10
C VAL A 188 -9.46 16.60 -3.28
N TYR A 189 -9.20 16.02 -2.12
CA TYR A 189 -8.14 16.44 -1.20
C TYR A 189 -7.03 15.40 -1.16
N PHE A 190 -5.80 15.85 -1.28
CA PHE A 190 -4.63 15.02 -1.05
C PHE A 190 -4.27 15.07 0.44
N ILE A 191 -4.24 13.91 1.06
CA ILE A 191 -3.72 13.71 2.42
C ILE A 191 -2.79 12.51 2.37
N GLN A 192 -1.49 12.78 2.51
CA GLN A 192 -0.48 11.73 2.52
C GLN A 192 -0.66 10.80 3.71
N ASN A 193 -0.41 9.50 3.50
CA ASN A 193 -0.36 8.55 4.60
C ASN A 193 0.78 8.92 5.56
N GLY A 194 0.50 8.84 6.85
CA GLY A 194 1.47 9.05 7.91
C GLY A 194 1.84 7.75 8.61
N VAL A 195 2.93 7.80 9.35
CA VAL A 195 3.37 6.76 10.29
C VAL A 195 3.64 7.39 11.65
N PHE A 196 3.52 6.61 12.71
CA PHE A 196 3.94 7.08 14.04
C PHE A 196 5.47 7.10 14.07
N SER A 197 6.06 8.30 14.10
CA SER A 197 7.51 8.51 14.08
C SER A 197 8.24 7.84 15.23
N GLU A 198 7.57 7.67 16.37
CA GLU A 198 8.09 6.97 17.55
C GLU A 198 8.49 5.51 17.26
N HIS A 199 7.77 4.86 16.34
CA HIS A 199 8.03 3.47 15.95
C HIS A 199 9.10 3.37 14.85
N PHE A 200 9.36 4.45 14.12
CA PHE A 200 10.26 4.52 12.97
C PHE A 200 11.34 5.58 13.20
N SER A 201 11.96 5.57 14.34
CA SER A 201 13.14 6.38 14.63
C SER A 201 14.41 5.53 14.49
N ARG A 202 15.41 6.06 13.80
CA ARG A 202 16.73 5.42 13.75
C ARG A 202 17.48 5.78 15.04
N PRO A 203 17.64 4.86 16.01
CA PRO A 203 18.50 5.12 17.13
C PRO A 203 19.93 5.19 16.60
N ASN A 204 20.62 6.29 16.75
CA ASN A 204 22.01 6.56 16.40
C ASN A 204 22.60 5.68 15.31
N PRO A 205 23.24 6.17 14.28
CA PRO A 205 23.79 5.35 13.22
C PRO A 205 24.57 4.20 13.85
N ALA A 206 24.06 2.97 13.67
CA ALA A 206 24.76 1.78 14.11
C ALA A 206 26.20 1.88 13.61
N LYS A 207 27.16 1.37 14.40
CA LYS A 207 28.57 1.31 13.99
C LYS A 207 28.62 0.87 12.52
N LYS A 208 29.16 1.71 11.64
CA LYS A 208 29.37 1.36 10.24
C LYS A 208 30.10 0.03 10.22
N THR A 209 29.42 -1.02 9.84
CA THR A 209 30.07 -2.29 9.49
C THR A 209 30.85 -2.01 8.21
N GLN A 210 31.92 -2.78 7.94
CA GLN A 210 32.63 -2.67 6.66
C GLN A 210 31.77 -3.10 5.47
N ARG A 211 30.64 -3.79 5.75
CA ARG A 211 29.69 -4.33 4.75
C ARG A 211 28.43 -3.46 4.67
N MET A 212 28.01 -3.18 3.45
CA MET A 212 26.76 -2.44 3.20
C MET A 212 25.55 -3.35 3.44
N SER A 213 24.63 -2.94 4.29
CA SER A 213 23.41 -3.69 4.61
C SER A 213 22.27 -3.27 3.70
N LEU A 214 21.96 -4.12 2.72
CA LEU A 214 20.82 -3.96 1.80
C LEU A 214 19.59 -4.65 2.36
N LEU A 215 18.43 -4.04 2.22
CA LEU A 215 17.15 -4.56 2.73
C LEU A 215 16.11 -4.60 1.61
N TYR A 216 15.40 -5.71 1.51
CA TYR A 216 14.17 -5.82 0.74
C TYR A 216 13.04 -6.33 1.64
N ILE A 217 11.89 -5.67 1.57
CA ILE A 217 10.66 -6.11 2.28
C ILE A 217 9.51 -6.17 1.27
N GLY A 218 8.89 -7.34 1.11
CA GLY A 218 7.75 -7.46 0.21
C GLY A 218 7.42 -8.86 -0.24
N HIS A 219 6.70 -8.94 -1.37
CA HIS A 219 6.30 -10.19 -1.99
C HIS A 219 7.28 -10.61 -3.07
N SER A 220 7.49 -11.92 -3.27
CA SER A 220 8.28 -12.47 -4.38
C SER A 220 7.48 -12.59 -5.70
N LYS A 221 6.60 -11.60 -5.98
CA LYS A 221 5.80 -11.54 -7.22
C LYS A 221 6.60 -10.89 -8.35
N PRO A 222 6.39 -11.27 -9.63
CA PRO A 222 7.10 -10.68 -10.77
C PRO A 222 7.02 -9.14 -10.83
N SER A 223 5.85 -8.57 -10.47
CA SER A 223 5.67 -7.11 -10.42
C SER A 223 6.53 -6.39 -9.37
N LYS A 224 7.11 -7.15 -8.42
CA LYS A 224 7.98 -6.62 -7.35
C LYS A 224 9.46 -6.72 -7.67
N GLY A 225 9.84 -7.45 -8.72
CA GLY A 225 11.18 -7.45 -9.29
C GLY A 225 12.27 -8.07 -8.42
N VAL A 226 11.94 -8.93 -7.45
CA VAL A 226 12.94 -9.56 -6.57
C VAL A 226 13.98 -10.36 -7.36
N ASP A 227 13.57 -10.97 -8.47
CA ASP A 227 14.46 -11.65 -9.40
C ASP A 227 15.51 -10.70 -9.98
N ALA A 228 15.13 -9.48 -10.37
CA ALA A 228 16.08 -8.46 -10.83
C ALA A 228 17.03 -8.01 -9.69
N LEU A 229 16.53 -7.98 -8.44
CA LEU A 229 17.39 -7.69 -7.27
C LEU A 229 18.47 -8.78 -7.08
N ILE A 230 18.14 -10.06 -7.29
CA ILE A 230 19.15 -11.12 -7.20
C ILE A 230 20.19 -11.00 -8.32
N GLU A 231 19.78 -10.68 -9.55
CA GLU A 231 20.71 -10.43 -10.65
C GLU A 231 21.60 -9.20 -10.35
N LEU A 232 21.03 -8.13 -9.79
CA LEU A 232 21.77 -6.95 -9.34
C LEU A 232 22.81 -7.29 -8.25
N ALA A 233 22.41 -8.11 -7.26
CA ALA A 233 23.32 -8.61 -6.22
C ALA A 233 24.46 -9.46 -6.81
N ALA A 234 24.18 -10.25 -7.85
CA ALA A 234 25.22 -11.00 -8.57
C ALA A 234 26.24 -10.10 -9.27
N ILE A 235 25.78 -8.98 -9.83
CA ILE A 235 26.67 -7.97 -10.44
C ILE A 235 27.55 -7.31 -9.37
N LEU A 236 26.96 -6.88 -8.24
CA LEU A 236 27.71 -6.28 -7.13
C LEU A 236 28.81 -7.20 -6.63
N LYS A 237 28.51 -8.50 -6.43
CA LYS A 237 29.49 -9.52 -6.04
C LYS A 237 30.59 -9.70 -7.08
N LYS A 238 30.21 -9.90 -8.34
CA LYS A 238 31.16 -10.21 -9.44
C LYS A 238 32.18 -9.09 -9.66
N ARG A 239 31.77 -7.85 -9.47
CA ARG A 239 32.64 -6.69 -9.69
C ARG A 239 33.46 -6.29 -8.46
N GLU A 240 33.23 -6.96 -7.33
CA GLU A 240 33.88 -6.65 -6.05
C GLU A 240 33.84 -5.16 -5.68
N TYR A 241 32.76 -4.47 -6.11
CA TYR A 241 32.64 -3.04 -5.90
C TYR A 241 32.46 -2.69 -4.41
N ILE A 242 31.69 -3.50 -3.71
CA ILE A 242 31.39 -3.36 -2.29
C ILE A 242 31.21 -4.75 -1.66
N ASP A 243 31.57 -4.86 -0.41
CA ASP A 243 31.14 -5.99 0.41
C ASP A 243 29.77 -5.67 0.98
N PHE A 244 28.80 -6.59 0.81
CA PHE A 244 27.42 -6.35 1.19
C PHE A 244 26.74 -7.57 1.78
N ASP A 245 25.69 -7.31 2.56
CA ASP A 245 24.70 -8.29 3.02
C ASP A 245 23.32 -7.86 2.53
N LEU A 246 22.53 -8.75 1.96
CA LEU A 246 21.18 -8.49 1.49
C LEU A 246 20.19 -9.31 2.31
N THR A 247 19.37 -8.61 3.10
CA THR A 247 18.25 -9.23 3.84
C THR A 247 16.99 -9.20 2.99
N LEU A 248 16.43 -10.39 2.71
CA LEU A 248 15.16 -10.57 1.99
C LEU A 248 14.05 -10.93 2.97
N CYS A 249 13.20 -9.98 3.30
CA CYS A 249 12.02 -10.19 4.13
C CYS A 249 10.83 -10.49 3.22
N LEU A 250 10.63 -11.76 2.90
CA LEU A 250 9.59 -12.20 1.97
C LEU A 250 8.32 -12.54 2.75
N SER A 251 7.21 -11.89 2.38
CA SER A 251 5.90 -12.38 2.78
C SER A 251 5.55 -13.64 1.97
N GLY A 252 4.82 -14.59 2.51
CA GLY A 252 4.49 -15.89 1.90
C GLY A 252 3.70 -15.84 0.57
N PHE A 253 3.69 -14.68 -0.14
CA PHE A 253 3.02 -14.50 -1.43
C PHE A 253 4.02 -14.33 -2.56
N GLY A 254 3.97 -15.21 -3.55
CA GLY A 254 4.81 -15.17 -4.74
C GLY A 254 5.51 -16.49 -5.01
N ASP A 255 6.65 -16.45 -5.67
CA ASP A 255 7.43 -17.62 -6.09
C ASP A 255 8.80 -17.60 -5.38
N GLN A 256 8.78 -17.87 -4.08
CA GLN A 256 10.00 -17.89 -3.27
C GLN A 256 10.98 -18.96 -3.76
N ALA A 257 10.48 -20.13 -4.17
CA ALA A 257 11.32 -21.20 -4.67
C ALA A 257 12.12 -20.80 -5.92
N ASN A 258 11.57 -19.93 -6.77
CA ASN A 258 12.31 -19.38 -7.91
C ASN A 258 13.42 -18.43 -7.46
N ILE A 259 13.17 -17.62 -6.43
CA ILE A 259 14.18 -16.70 -5.87
C ILE A 259 15.32 -17.51 -5.26
N GLU A 260 15.05 -18.55 -4.49
CA GLU A 260 16.07 -19.45 -3.92
C GLU A 260 16.92 -20.13 -4.99
N LYS A 261 16.31 -20.53 -6.12
CA LYS A 261 17.03 -21.08 -7.28
C LYS A 261 17.96 -20.05 -7.90
N LEU A 262 17.55 -18.78 -8.01
CA LEU A 262 18.40 -17.72 -8.53
C LEU A 262 19.57 -17.43 -7.58
N VAL A 263 19.34 -17.40 -6.27
CA VAL A 263 20.39 -17.27 -5.24
C VAL A 263 21.43 -18.37 -5.40
N SER A 264 20.96 -19.63 -5.56
CA SER A 264 21.86 -20.80 -5.77
C SER A 264 22.60 -20.70 -7.09
N LYS A 265 21.95 -20.31 -8.19
CA LYS A 265 22.55 -20.13 -9.52
C LYS A 265 23.71 -19.14 -9.51
N HIS A 266 23.58 -18.06 -8.72
CA HIS A 266 24.58 -17.00 -8.62
C HIS A 266 25.52 -17.16 -7.40
N GLU A 267 25.43 -18.28 -6.67
CA GLU A 267 26.25 -18.58 -5.50
C GLU A 267 26.21 -17.48 -4.42
N LEU A 268 25.03 -16.89 -4.17
CA LEU A 268 24.86 -15.73 -3.29
C LEU A 268 24.48 -16.12 -1.84
N HIS A 269 24.62 -17.38 -1.45
CA HIS A 269 24.22 -17.87 -0.12
C HIS A 269 24.94 -17.18 1.06
N HIS A 270 26.13 -16.65 0.83
CA HIS A 270 26.88 -15.92 1.86
C HIS A 270 26.52 -14.44 1.96
N GLN A 271 25.85 -13.89 0.94
CA GLN A 271 25.46 -12.49 0.87
C GLN A 271 23.96 -12.30 1.18
N ILE A 272 23.14 -13.34 1.05
CA ILE A 272 21.69 -13.22 1.14
C ILE A 272 21.13 -14.02 2.33
N GLU A 273 20.41 -13.31 3.20
CA GLU A 273 19.64 -13.88 4.29
C GLU A 273 18.14 -13.77 4.00
N PHE A 274 17.39 -14.86 4.22
CA PHE A 274 15.92 -14.86 4.14
C PHE A 274 15.34 -14.75 5.55
N LYS A 275 14.40 -13.80 5.73
CA LYS A 275 13.67 -13.63 6.99
C LYS A 275 12.16 -13.70 6.75
N GLU A 276 11.42 -14.45 7.57
CA GLU A 276 9.98 -14.64 7.41
C GLU A 276 9.15 -13.77 8.36
N SER A 277 9.54 -13.67 9.62
CA SER A 277 8.82 -12.88 10.63
C SER A 277 9.74 -11.80 11.16
N ILE A 278 9.41 -10.55 10.87
CA ILE A 278 10.26 -9.40 11.19
C ILE A 278 9.49 -8.30 11.91
N ASP A 279 10.22 -7.55 12.71
CA ASP A 279 9.85 -6.18 13.07
C ASP A 279 10.44 -5.23 12.00
N ILE A 280 9.57 -4.64 11.19
CA ILE A 280 9.96 -3.76 10.07
C ILE A 280 10.81 -2.59 10.58
N SER A 281 10.49 -2.04 11.74
CA SER A 281 11.20 -0.89 12.31
C SER A 281 12.65 -1.24 12.69
N VAL A 282 12.86 -2.43 13.23
CA VAL A 282 14.18 -2.94 13.59
C VAL A 282 15.04 -3.21 12.36
N GLU A 283 14.46 -3.85 11.34
CA GLU A 283 15.17 -4.14 10.09
C GLU A 283 15.55 -2.83 9.36
N MET A 284 14.63 -1.86 9.28
CA MET A 284 14.91 -0.56 8.67
C MET A 284 15.97 0.24 9.43
N ALA A 285 15.96 0.16 10.77
CA ALA A 285 16.94 0.85 11.59
C ALA A 285 18.38 0.31 11.41
N SER A 286 18.50 -0.97 11.06
CA SER A 286 19.81 -1.65 10.88
C SER A 286 20.32 -1.63 9.44
N ALA A 287 19.49 -1.31 8.45
CA ALA A 287 19.86 -1.29 7.04
C ALA A 287 20.52 0.04 6.63
N ASP A 288 21.36 0.00 5.60
CA ASP A 288 21.95 1.18 4.97
C ASP A 288 21.15 1.64 3.76
N LEU A 289 20.46 0.72 3.07
CA LEU A 289 19.67 1.00 1.86
C LEU A 289 18.48 0.04 1.74
N LEU A 290 17.28 0.59 1.57
CA LEU A 290 16.10 -0.19 1.17
C LEU A 290 16.06 -0.29 -0.36
N VAL A 291 16.02 -1.50 -0.92
CA VAL A 291 15.97 -1.71 -2.37
C VAL A 291 14.58 -2.20 -2.78
N LEU A 292 13.89 -1.44 -3.61
CA LEU A 292 12.53 -1.73 -4.09
C LEU A 292 12.51 -1.82 -5.63
N PRO A 293 12.87 -2.96 -6.22
CA PRO A 293 13.02 -3.12 -7.67
C PRO A 293 11.65 -3.31 -8.36
N LEU A 294 10.74 -2.37 -8.12
CA LEU A 294 9.37 -2.44 -8.65
C LEU A 294 9.37 -2.37 -10.18
N ARG A 295 8.64 -3.28 -10.83
CA ARG A 295 8.43 -3.21 -12.29
C ARG A 295 7.19 -2.43 -12.70
N THR A 296 6.27 -2.21 -11.77
CA THR A 296 5.04 -1.46 -12.04
C THR A 296 4.36 -1.02 -10.75
N CYS A 297 3.71 0.14 -10.81
CA CYS A 297 2.82 0.64 -9.77
C CYS A 297 1.36 0.17 -9.96
N VAL A 298 1.03 -0.52 -11.06
CA VAL A 298 -0.33 -1.01 -11.33
C VAL A 298 -0.78 -2.01 -10.26
N GLY A 299 -1.93 -1.74 -9.65
CA GLY A 299 -2.51 -2.58 -8.60
C GLY A 299 -1.76 -2.53 -7.26
N THR A 300 -0.99 -1.47 -7.01
CA THR A 300 -0.38 -1.16 -5.71
C THR A 300 -0.93 0.16 -5.16
N SER A 301 -0.77 0.41 -3.87
CA SER A 301 -0.98 1.75 -3.32
C SER A 301 0.08 2.70 -3.87
N LEU A 302 -0.30 3.92 -4.22
CA LEU A 302 0.62 4.96 -4.71
C LEU A 302 1.37 5.68 -3.59
N THR A 303 1.05 5.39 -2.34
CA THR A 303 1.84 5.79 -1.18
C THR A 303 2.06 4.55 -0.32
N PRO A 304 3.00 3.65 -0.72
CA PRO A 304 3.29 2.46 0.06
C PRO A 304 3.80 2.86 1.44
N ASN A 305 3.20 2.30 2.50
CA ASN A 305 3.64 2.59 3.87
C ASN A 305 5.13 2.33 4.04
N LEU A 306 5.65 1.28 3.41
CA LEU A 306 7.06 0.93 3.46
C LEU A 306 7.99 2.07 3.03
N ILE A 307 7.61 2.86 2.03
CA ILE A 307 8.38 4.03 1.59
C ILE A 307 8.30 5.13 2.65
N VAL A 308 7.11 5.42 3.17
CA VAL A 308 6.93 6.44 4.22
C VAL A 308 7.66 6.04 5.50
N GLU A 309 7.62 4.77 5.87
CA GLU A 309 8.34 4.19 7.01
C GLU A 309 9.85 4.33 6.84
N ALA A 310 10.41 4.01 5.66
CA ALA A 310 11.83 4.15 5.36
C ALA A 310 12.27 5.62 5.41
N VAL A 311 11.53 6.53 4.80
CA VAL A 311 11.81 7.97 4.85
C VAL A 311 11.77 8.48 6.29
N SER A 312 10.81 8.01 7.11
CA SER A 312 10.73 8.38 8.54
C SER A 312 11.92 7.87 9.35
N CYS A 313 12.50 6.73 8.97
CA CYS A 313 13.75 6.22 9.55
C CYS A 313 15.01 6.95 9.03
N GLY A 314 14.89 7.83 8.03
CA GLY A 314 16.04 8.36 7.30
C GLY A 314 16.82 7.29 6.54
N LEU A 315 16.14 6.20 6.14
CA LEU A 315 16.72 5.11 5.35
C LEU A 315 16.60 5.45 3.86
N PRO A 316 17.72 5.59 3.12
CA PRO A 316 17.69 5.81 1.68
C PRO A 316 17.00 4.65 0.93
N ILE A 317 16.42 4.96 -0.22
CA ILE A 317 15.66 3.99 -1.01
C ILE A 317 16.23 3.90 -2.42
N ALA A 318 16.55 2.69 -2.89
CA ALA A 318 16.85 2.43 -4.30
C ALA A 318 15.58 1.92 -5.01
N ILE A 319 15.10 2.65 -6.01
CA ILE A 319 13.80 2.39 -6.66
C ILE A 319 13.82 2.92 -8.10
N PRO A 320 13.13 2.27 -9.06
CA PRO A 320 12.91 2.83 -10.39
C PRO A 320 12.07 4.12 -10.33
N ASP A 321 12.26 5.00 -11.32
CA ASP A 321 11.47 6.21 -11.44
C ASP A 321 10.01 5.89 -11.80
N PHE A 322 9.11 6.36 -10.94
CA PHE A 322 7.67 6.30 -11.14
C PHE A 322 7.06 7.65 -10.78
N GLU A 323 6.51 8.35 -11.76
CA GLU A 323 5.79 9.61 -11.55
C GLU A 323 4.75 9.50 -10.40
N GLN A 324 4.13 8.34 -10.25
CA GLN A 324 3.14 8.07 -9.23
C GLN A 324 3.68 8.15 -7.79
N LEU A 325 4.98 8.03 -7.60
CA LEU A 325 5.65 8.05 -6.29
C LEU A 325 6.38 9.38 -6.00
N SER A 326 6.31 10.36 -6.90
CA SER A 326 7.01 11.66 -6.80
C SER A 326 6.69 12.47 -5.54
N ASP A 327 5.56 12.17 -4.87
CA ASP A 327 5.21 12.82 -3.59
C ASP A 327 6.10 12.38 -2.42
N VAL A 328 6.70 11.19 -2.51
CA VAL A 328 7.48 10.58 -1.42
C VAL A 328 8.92 10.26 -1.82
N ILE A 329 9.19 10.13 -3.12
CA ILE A 329 10.50 9.82 -3.68
C ILE A 329 11.10 11.10 -4.28
N GLN A 330 12.31 11.44 -3.83
CA GLN A 330 13.10 12.58 -4.33
C GLN A 330 14.52 12.09 -4.61
N PHE A 331 14.80 11.82 -5.89
CA PHE A 331 16.12 11.38 -6.32
C PHE A 331 17.20 12.40 -5.98
N GLY A 332 18.34 11.91 -5.50
CA GLY A 332 19.43 12.75 -4.99
C GLY A 332 19.22 13.33 -3.58
N SER A 333 18.07 13.07 -2.95
CA SER A 333 17.77 13.47 -1.56
C SER A 333 17.51 12.26 -0.67
N ASN A 334 16.40 11.54 -0.89
CA ASN A 334 16.02 10.37 -0.10
C ASN A 334 16.02 9.07 -0.93
N ALA A 335 16.29 9.15 -2.22
CA ALA A 335 16.28 7.98 -3.11
C ALA A 335 17.38 8.01 -4.16
N ILE A 336 17.74 6.81 -4.60
CA ILE A 336 18.64 6.49 -5.70
C ILE A 336 17.78 5.90 -6.81
N GLU A 337 17.92 6.42 -8.00
CA GLU A 337 17.29 5.82 -9.18
C GLU A 337 18.00 4.54 -9.58
N ILE A 338 17.23 3.47 -9.81
CA ILE A 338 17.72 2.22 -10.41
C ILE A 338 16.92 1.93 -11.68
N ASP A 339 17.60 1.42 -12.69
CA ASP A 339 17.01 0.95 -13.94
C ASP A 339 17.07 -0.57 -14.00
N LEU A 340 15.92 -1.23 -14.10
CA LEU A 340 15.84 -2.69 -14.16
C LEU A 340 16.21 -3.26 -15.55
N ASP A 341 16.28 -2.42 -16.57
CA ASP A 341 16.74 -2.77 -17.91
C ASP A 341 18.27 -2.57 -18.03
N ASP A 342 18.89 -1.76 -17.13
CA ASP A 342 20.36 -1.58 -17.02
C ASP A 342 20.82 -1.81 -15.57
N LEU A 343 20.95 -3.09 -15.20
CA LEU A 343 21.39 -3.48 -13.85
C LEU A 343 22.85 -3.09 -13.55
N GLU A 344 23.69 -2.89 -14.57
CA GLU A 344 25.06 -2.42 -14.38
C GLU A 344 25.12 -0.95 -13.97
N ALA A 345 24.31 -0.11 -14.61
CA ALA A 345 24.15 1.29 -14.18
C ALA A 345 23.56 1.36 -12.77
N SER A 346 22.57 0.51 -12.47
CA SER A 346 21.95 0.41 -11.15
C SER A 346 22.93 -0.02 -10.07
N ALA A 347 23.80 -1.02 -10.33
CA ALA A 347 24.85 -1.42 -9.42
C ALA A 347 25.83 -0.26 -9.15
N SER A 348 26.23 0.45 -10.21
CA SER A 348 27.11 1.62 -10.09
C SER A 348 26.47 2.77 -9.31
N ALA A 349 25.14 2.95 -9.39
CA ALA A 349 24.42 3.96 -8.61
C ALA A 349 24.39 3.60 -7.11
N ILE A 350 24.14 2.33 -6.77
CA ILE A 350 24.15 1.85 -5.39
C ILE A 350 25.54 2.01 -4.74
N VAL A 351 26.60 1.71 -5.47
CA VAL A 351 27.98 1.81 -4.95
C VAL A 351 28.39 3.25 -4.63
N ARG A 352 27.81 4.24 -5.31
CA ARG A 352 28.09 5.67 -5.07
C ARG A 352 27.34 6.27 -3.88
N CYS A 353 26.43 5.54 -3.27
CA CYS A 353 25.65 5.93 -2.11
C CYS A 353 26.46 5.79 -0.82
#